data_44bcb0c09f9dc3f18a492fa932263936
#
_entry.id   44bcb0c09f9dc3f18a492fa932263936
#
_cell.length_a   1.000
_cell.length_b   1.000
_cell.length_c   1.000
_cell.angle_alpha   90.00
_cell.angle_beta   90.00
_cell.angle_gamma   90.00
#
_symmetry.space_group_name_H-M   'P 1'
#
loop_
_entity.id
_entity.type
_entity.pdbx_description
1 polymer ?
#
loop_
_entity_poly.entity_id
_entity_poly.type
_entity_poly.pdbx_seq_one_letter_code
_entity_poly.pdbx_strand_id
1 'polypeptide(L)'
;MAYTPNRVGNCLALQSMGNPSWPSEDELNEIKTIVSEMSKRSKEDVRIVVSPYRICPLGAHIDHQGGNVSAMAINKGVLLGFVPSGDVQVILRSAQFKGDVNFRVDEKLYPNHCSNKKEGTNANGHAKLQEDNNWGRYARGAVYALQKKEHCLSQGIIGYIRGSDGLDSSGLSSSAAVGLAYLLALENANNLTISPTENIEYDRLIENGYLGLKNGILDQSAILLSSYGCLLHMNCKTKDFKLIRPLYMESSLKSETQKEYQILLAFSGLKQALTSNPGYNHRVAECQEAAKILLNASGNSHVEPHLCNVEQEAYEAHKSQLETNLAKRAEHYFSENTRVLQGLEAWASGRLEDFGKLIAASGRSSIVNYECGAEPLIQLYEILLRAPGVCGARFSGAGFRGCCLAFVDANYAAEAVEFVRKEYMKVQPELAAQMNPETAVLICEQGDCAHII
;
A
#
# COMPACT_ATOMS: atom_id res chain seq x y z
N MET A 1 18.27 -4.40 -21.95
CA MET A 1 18.49 -2.99 -22.34
C MET A 1 17.78 -2.11 -21.33
N ALA A 2 18.49 -1.20 -20.66
CA ALA A 2 17.92 -0.33 -19.66
C ALA A 2 17.12 0.78 -20.37
N TYR A 3 15.84 0.88 -20.05
CA TYR A 3 14.96 1.93 -20.54
C TYR A 3 15.15 3.17 -19.66
N THR A 4 15.75 4.20 -20.20
CA THR A 4 15.84 5.52 -19.53
C THR A 4 14.52 6.26 -19.73
N PRO A 5 13.91 6.83 -18.69
CA PRO A 5 12.64 7.52 -18.80
C PRO A 5 12.84 8.96 -19.25
N ASN A 6 12.71 9.20 -20.58
CA ASN A 6 12.37 10.51 -21.11
C ASN A 6 11.04 10.40 -21.85
N ARG A 7 9.94 10.48 -21.10
CA ARG A 7 8.63 10.89 -21.62
C ARG A 7 7.67 11.11 -20.43
N VAL A 8 7.60 12.33 -19.98
CA VAL A 8 6.39 12.91 -19.38
C VAL A 8 5.43 13.09 -20.57
N GLY A 9 4.37 12.30 -20.60
CA GLY A 9 3.33 12.45 -21.60
C GLY A 9 2.80 11.10 -22.11
N ASN A 10 1.57 10.79 -21.72
CA ASN A 10 0.72 9.70 -22.19
C ASN A 10 1.02 8.29 -21.66
N CYS A 11 0.29 7.93 -20.62
CA CYS A 11 -0.08 6.56 -20.27
C CYS A 11 -0.94 5.87 -21.36
N LEU A 12 -0.96 6.40 -22.59
CA LEU A 12 -1.83 5.99 -23.71
C LEU A 12 -1.18 5.09 -24.77
N ALA A 13 0.02 4.55 -24.55
CA ALA A 13 0.70 3.79 -25.58
C ALA A 13 1.21 2.39 -25.17
N LEU A 14 0.52 1.69 -24.26
CA LEU A 14 0.69 0.23 -24.08
C LEU A 14 -0.69 -0.44 -24.16
N GLN A 15 -1.32 -0.32 -25.35
CA GLN A 15 -2.50 -1.11 -25.67
C GLN A 15 -2.14 -2.59 -25.82
N SER A 16 -2.91 -3.41 -25.08
CA SER A 16 -3.28 -4.79 -25.32
C SER A 16 -2.28 -5.90 -24.99
N MET A 17 -2.19 -6.25 -23.71
CA MET A 17 -2.18 -7.66 -23.32
C MET A 17 -3.04 -7.81 -22.06
N GLY A 18 -4.33 -8.10 -22.23
CA GLY A 18 -5.31 -8.30 -21.18
C GLY A 18 -5.87 -6.98 -20.61
N ASN A 19 -7.13 -6.70 -20.84
CA ASN A 19 -7.83 -5.65 -20.07
C ASN A 19 -7.82 -6.10 -18.61
N PRO A 20 -7.37 -5.24 -17.67
CA PRO A 20 -7.51 -5.56 -16.25
C PRO A 20 -8.99 -5.89 -15.96
N SER A 21 -9.22 -6.99 -15.24
CA SER A 21 -10.56 -7.49 -14.92
C SER A 21 -11.33 -6.59 -13.93
N TRP A 22 -10.72 -5.51 -13.47
CA TRP A 22 -11.27 -4.55 -12.52
C TRP A 22 -10.84 -3.12 -12.87
N PRO A 23 -11.73 -2.12 -12.67
CA PRO A 23 -13.11 -2.23 -12.23
C PRO A 23 -14.06 -2.77 -13.31
N SER A 24 -15.18 -3.37 -12.89
CA SER A 24 -16.21 -3.82 -13.81
C SER A 24 -17.07 -2.64 -14.29
N GLU A 25 -17.67 -2.76 -15.48
CA GLU A 25 -18.61 -1.77 -16.01
C GLU A 25 -19.80 -1.51 -15.08
N ASP A 26 -20.27 -2.53 -14.38
CA ASP A 26 -21.39 -2.41 -13.43
C ASP A 26 -20.99 -1.56 -12.22
N GLU A 27 -19.79 -1.77 -11.65
CA GLU A 27 -19.25 -0.95 -10.55
C GLU A 27 -19.12 0.53 -10.99
N LEU A 28 -18.60 0.77 -12.19
CA LEU A 28 -18.45 2.11 -12.74
C LEU A 28 -19.81 2.81 -12.92
N ASN A 29 -20.79 2.10 -13.49
CA ASN A 29 -22.13 2.64 -13.73
C ASN A 29 -22.89 2.91 -12.42
N GLU A 30 -22.75 2.06 -11.42
CA GLU A 30 -23.33 2.26 -10.08
C GLU A 30 -22.77 3.56 -9.45
N ILE A 31 -21.45 3.74 -9.44
CA ILE A 31 -20.79 4.92 -8.89
C ILE A 31 -21.22 6.19 -9.62
N LYS A 32 -21.24 6.16 -10.95
CA LYS A 32 -21.71 7.30 -11.78
C LYS A 32 -23.15 7.67 -11.44
N THR A 33 -24.02 6.69 -11.23
CA THR A 33 -25.42 6.92 -10.85
C THR A 33 -25.52 7.64 -9.51
N ILE A 34 -24.83 7.13 -8.47
CA ILE A 34 -24.85 7.71 -7.12
C ILE A 34 -24.33 9.15 -7.13
N VAL A 35 -23.19 9.41 -7.78
CA VAL A 35 -22.60 10.76 -7.82
C VAL A 35 -23.46 11.73 -8.63
N SER A 36 -24.10 11.27 -9.72
CA SER A 36 -25.07 12.06 -10.49
C SER A 36 -26.26 12.48 -9.63
N GLU A 37 -26.79 11.57 -8.82
CA GLU A 37 -27.89 11.86 -7.88
C GLU A 37 -27.47 12.84 -6.77
N MET A 38 -26.25 12.68 -6.22
CA MET A 38 -25.71 13.57 -5.18
C MET A 38 -25.47 14.98 -5.70
N SER A 39 -24.94 15.11 -6.90
CA SER A 39 -24.47 16.39 -7.46
C SER A 39 -25.53 17.09 -8.33
N LYS A 40 -26.59 16.39 -8.73
CA LYS A 40 -27.59 16.85 -9.73
C LYS A 40 -26.97 17.15 -11.10
N ARG A 41 -25.87 16.49 -11.43
CA ARG A 41 -25.18 16.58 -12.73
C ARG A 41 -25.39 15.32 -13.55
N SER A 42 -25.08 15.39 -14.84
CA SER A 42 -25.14 14.23 -15.74
C SER A 42 -24.14 13.14 -15.34
N LYS A 43 -24.43 11.87 -15.65
CA LYS A 43 -23.50 10.75 -15.43
C LYS A 43 -22.22 10.90 -16.26
N GLU A 44 -22.30 11.54 -17.40
CA GLU A 44 -21.19 11.83 -18.30
C GLU A 44 -20.19 12.85 -17.71
N ASP A 45 -20.64 13.70 -16.76
CA ASP A 45 -19.78 14.63 -16.03
C ASP A 45 -18.97 13.94 -14.91
N VAL A 46 -19.39 12.73 -14.51
CA VAL A 46 -18.76 12.01 -13.41
C VAL A 46 -17.48 11.35 -13.87
N ARG A 47 -16.37 11.73 -13.23
CA ARG A 47 -15.07 11.08 -13.36
C ARG A 47 -14.86 10.09 -12.23
N ILE A 48 -14.06 9.05 -12.49
CA ILE A 48 -13.76 8.05 -11.46
C ILE A 48 -12.25 7.90 -11.33
N VAL A 49 -11.74 8.08 -10.11
CA VAL A 49 -10.37 7.66 -9.76
C VAL A 49 -10.40 6.17 -9.48
N VAL A 50 -9.59 5.43 -10.21
CA VAL A 50 -9.26 4.03 -9.93
C VAL A 50 -7.95 4.02 -9.15
N SER A 51 -7.97 3.63 -7.88
CA SER A 51 -6.80 3.57 -7.00
C SER A 51 -6.61 2.14 -6.49
N PRO A 52 -5.69 1.36 -7.09
CA PRO A 52 -5.53 -0.05 -6.78
C PRO A 52 -4.95 -0.27 -5.38
N TYR A 53 -5.19 -1.44 -4.82
CA TYR A 53 -4.41 -1.96 -3.70
C TYR A 53 -3.08 -2.53 -4.20
N ARG A 54 -2.15 -2.75 -3.27
CA ARG A 54 -0.82 -3.25 -3.58
C ARG A 54 -0.44 -4.46 -2.74
N ILE A 55 0.45 -5.26 -3.28
CA ILE A 55 1.24 -6.24 -2.55
C ILE A 55 2.72 -5.86 -2.56
N CYS A 56 3.45 -6.33 -1.55
CA CYS A 56 4.90 -6.21 -1.46
C CYS A 56 5.51 -7.61 -1.36
N PRO A 57 5.95 -8.21 -2.46
CA PRO A 57 6.58 -9.53 -2.44
C PRO A 57 7.87 -9.57 -1.64
N LEU A 58 8.74 -8.57 -1.81
CA LEU A 58 10.04 -8.46 -1.12
C LEU A 58 10.31 -7.00 -0.74
N GLY A 59 11.02 -6.78 0.37
CA GLY A 59 11.40 -5.45 0.83
C GLY A 59 10.46 -4.85 1.88
N ALA A 60 9.58 -5.65 2.48
CA ALA A 60 8.71 -5.10 3.53
C ALA A 60 9.50 -4.72 4.78
N HIS A 61 9.05 -3.64 5.42
CA HIS A 61 9.61 -3.08 6.65
C HIS A 61 11.02 -2.47 6.52
N ILE A 62 11.49 -2.21 5.30
CA ILE A 62 12.79 -1.55 5.08
C ILE A 62 12.69 -0.23 4.30
N ASP A 63 11.53 0.08 3.75
CA ASP A 63 11.26 1.32 3.00
C ASP A 63 11.43 2.58 3.85
N HIS A 64 10.98 2.56 5.11
CA HIS A 64 11.17 3.65 6.07
C HIS A 64 12.65 3.85 6.51
N GLN A 65 13.53 2.92 6.15
CA GLN A 65 14.99 3.00 6.32
C GLN A 65 15.73 3.25 5.00
N GLY A 66 15.01 3.57 3.92
CA GLY A 66 15.58 3.85 2.62
C GLY A 66 16.05 2.60 1.85
N GLY A 67 15.57 1.41 2.20
CA GLY A 67 15.92 0.15 1.54
C GLY A 67 15.28 -0.01 0.15
N ASN A 68 15.71 -1.05 -0.57
CA ASN A 68 15.09 -1.46 -1.82
C ASN A 68 13.81 -2.26 -1.56
N VAL A 69 12.78 -2.02 -2.34
CA VAL A 69 11.50 -2.74 -2.24
C VAL A 69 11.02 -3.21 -3.59
N SER A 70 10.23 -4.28 -3.60
CA SER A 70 9.47 -4.70 -4.78
C SER A 70 7.98 -4.65 -4.49
N ALA A 71 7.20 -4.26 -5.49
CA ALA A 71 5.76 -4.11 -5.32
C ALA A 71 5.00 -4.41 -6.62
N MET A 72 3.71 -4.68 -6.48
CA MET A 72 2.74 -4.80 -7.56
C MET A 72 1.42 -4.21 -7.12
N ALA A 73 0.72 -3.50 -8.02
CA ALA A 73 -0.71 -3.27 -7.88
C ALA A 73 -1.48 -4.57 -8.16
N ILE A 74 -2.67 -4.69 -7.60
CA ILE A 74 -3.58 -5.82 -7.85
C ILE A 74 -4.91 -5.31 -8.41
N ASN A 75 -5.68 -6.21 -9.03
CA ASN A 75 -7.01 -5.92 -9.61
C ASN A 75 -8.11 -5.77 -8.54
N LYS A 76 -7.79 -5.13 -7.44
CA LYS A 76 -8.68 -4.72 -6.35
C LYS A 76 -8.21 -3.37 -5.83
N GLY A 77 -9.12 -2.56 -5.31
CA GLY A 77 -8.73 -1.24 -4.81
C GLY A 77 -9.91 -0.38 -4.38
N VAL A 78 -9.72 0.91 -4.51
CA VAL A 78 -10.69 1.95 -4.19
C VAL A 78 -11.13 2.65 -5.48
N LEU A 79 -12.43 2.87 -5.61
CA LEU A 79 -13.05 3.69 -6.65
C LEU A 79 -13.63 4.94 -6.00
N LEU A 80 -13.26 6.12 -6.51
CA LEU A 80 -13.84 7.39 -6.10
C LEU A 80 -14.48 8.07 -7.31
N GLY A 81 -15.80 7.96 -7.41
CA GLY A 81 -16.55 8.79 -8.34
C GLY A 81 -16.67 10.21 -7.82
N PHE A 82 -16.50 11.20 -8.69
CA PHE A 82 -16.57 12.59 -8.28
C PHE A 82 -16.93 13.54 -9.42
N VAL A 83 -17.42 14.71 -9.04
CA VAL A 83 -17.51 15.91 -9.89
C VAL A 83 -16.92 17.09 -9.12
N PRO A 84 -16.33 18.09 -9.78
CA PRO A 84 -16.01 19.38 -9.13
C PRO A 84 -17.26 19.98 -8.52
N SER A 85 -17.21 20.47 -7.28
CA SER A 85 -18.39 21.02 -6.59
C SER A 85 -18.93 22.32 -7.20
N GLY A 86 -18.08 23.06 -7.90
CA GLY A 86 -18.38 24.40 -8.42
C GLY A 86 -18.09 25.50 -7.39
N ASP A 87 -17.72 25.14 -6.18
CA ASP A 87 -17.31 26.01 -5.08
C ASP A 87 -16.22 25.32 -4.23
N VAL A 88 -15.92 25.84 -3.06
CA VAL A 88 -14.90 25.31 -2.14
C VAL A 88 -15.39 24.14 -1.27
N GLN A 89 -16.61 23.64 -1.44
CA GLN A 89 -17.18 22.59 -0.60
C GLN A 89 -16.71 21.21 -1.05
N VAL A 90 -16.37 20.37 -0.07
CA VAL A 90 -16.16 18.94 -0.25
C VAL A 90 -17.31 18.19 0.42
N ILE A 91 -18.03 17.39 -0.37
CA ILE A 91 -19.16 16.58 0.10
C ILE A 91 -18.91 15.13 -0.32
N LEU A 92 -18.72 14.25 0.67
CA LEU A 92 -18.36 12.86 0.40
C LEU A 92 -19.30 11.89 1.09
N ARG A 93 -19.59 10.77 0.40
CA ARG A 93 -20.25 9.57 0.94
C ARG A 93 -19.39 8.35 0.71
N SER A 94 -19.61 7.34 1.54
CA SER A 94 -18.90 6.07 1.44
C SER A 94 -19.86 4.90 1.39
N ALA A 95 -19.50 3.86 0.62
CA ALA A 95 -20.21 2.58 0.62
C ALA A 95 -20.06 1.84 1.95
N GLN A 96 -18.89 1.93 2.58
CA GLN A 96 -18.53 1.15 3.78
C GLN A 96 -18.83 1.87 5.09
N PHE A 97 -18.80 3.21 5.10
CA PHE A 97 -18.92 3.99 6.32
C PHE A 97 -20.19 4.86 6.31
N LYS A 98 -20.88 4.92 7.44
CA LYS A 98 -22.08 5.74 7.59
C LYS A 98 -21.73 7.21 7.80
N GLY A 99 -22.65 8.06 7.35
CA GLY A 99 -22.58 9.52 7.49
C GLY A 99 -21.79 10.20 6.37
N ASP A 100 -22.20 11.43 6.09
CA ASP A 100 -21.58 12.28 5.07
C ASP A 100 -20.40 13.03 5.67
N VAL A 101 -19.34 13.27 4.89
CA VAL A 101 -18.22 14.13 5.24
C VAL A 101 -18.36 15.44 4.49
N ASN A 102 -18.41 16.55 5.24
CA ASN A 102 -18.54 17.90 4.69
C ASN A 102 -17.46 18.80 5.29
N PHE A 103 -16.71 19.51 4.43
CA PHE A 103 -15.73 20.52 4.83
C PHE A 103 -15.36 21.39 3.63
N ARG A 104 -14.50 22.40 3.83
CA ARG A 104 -14.11 23.34 2.79
C ARG A 104 -12.63 23.21 2.47
N VAL A 105 -12.24 23.34 1.20
CA VAL A 105 -10.84 23.30 0.77
C VAL A 105 -10.05 24.56 1.14
N ASP A 106 -10.72 25.66 1.48
CA ASP A 106 -10.11 26.90 1.93
C ASP A 106 -9.94 26.99 3.47
N GLU A 107 -10.41 25.98 4.23
CA GLU A 107 -10.14 25.86 5.65
C GLU A 107 -8.67 25.58 5.91
N LYS A 108 -8.10 26.23 6.93
CA LYS A 108 -6.74 25.91 7.38
C LYS A 108 -6.76 24.64 8.21
N LEU A 109 -6.18 23.57 7.66
CA LEU A 109 -6.12 22.28 8.29
C LEU A 109 -4.85 22.11 9.14
N TYR A 110 -4.99 21.49 10.30
CA TYR A 110 -3.89 21.23 11.23
C TYR A 110 -3.73 19.72 11.46
N PRO A 111 -2.48 19.23 11.61
CA PRO A 111 -2.24 17.83 11.94
C PRO A 111 -2.96 17.40 13.22
N ASN A 112 -3.53 16.20 13.21
CA ASN A 112 -4.32 15.67 14.33
C ASN A 112 -3.58 15.53 15.65
N HIS A 113 -2.25 15.38 15.63
CA HIS A 113 -1.43 15.27 16.85
C HIS A 113 -1.18 16.62 17.53
N CYS A 114 -1.59 17.74 16.94
CA CYS A 114 -1.50 19.06 17.57
C CYS A 114 -2.74 19.44 18.42
N SER A 115 -3.81 18.65 18.37
CA SER A 115 -5.08 18.96 19.05
C SER A 115 -5.12 18.60 20.56
N ASN A 116 -4.07 18.02 21.13
CA ASN A 116 -4.02 17.61 22.54
C ASN A 116 -3.48 18.69 23.50
N LYS A 117 -3.57 19.98 23.19
CA LYS A 117 -3.32 21.05 24.16
C LYS A 117 -4.26 22.22 23.92
N LYS A 118 -5.38 22.22 24.62
CA LYS A 118 -6.08 23.30 25.32
C LYS A 118 -7.58 23.00 25.40
N GLU A 119 -8.00 22.27 26.41
CA GLU A 119 -9.27 22.56 27.07
C GLU A 119 -9.11 23.93 27.76
N GLY A 120 -9.42 24.96 27.03
CA GLY A 120 -9.66 26.28 27.56
C GLY A 120 -11.17 26.52 27.49
N THR A 121 -11.84 26.42 28.63
CA THR A 121 -13.20 26.88 28.83
C THR A 121 -13.39 28.30 28.30
N ASN A 122 -14.09 28.46 27.17
CA ASN A 122 -14.79 29.70 26.85
C ASN A 122 -16.27 29.41 26.80
N ALA A 123 -16.95 29.99 27.80
CA ALA A 123 -18.38 30.08 27.91
C ALA A 123 -18.93 30.91 26.74
N ASN A 124 -19.30 30.25 25.67
CA ASN A 124 -20.34 30.63 24.72
C ASN A 124 -20.53 29.44 23.76
N GLY A 125 -21.68 28.78 23.91
CA GLY A 125 -22.04 27.57 23.17
C GLY A 125 -22.23 27.83 21.69
N HIS A 126 -21.27 27.44 20.92
CA HIS A 126 -21.38 27.03 19.50
C HIS A 126 -20.06 26.35 19.09
N ALA A 127 -20.17 25.13 18.85
CA ALA A 127 -19.48 24.15 18.02
C ALA A 127 -19.15 22.92 18.86
N LYS A 128 -20.11 22.00 18.96
CA LYS A 128 -19.75 20.58 18.94
C LYS A 128 -18.97 20.43 17.63
N LEU A 129 -17.64 20.28 17.74
CA LEU A 129 -16.87 19.60 16.72
C LEU A 129 -17.59 18.26 16.53
N GLN A 130 -18.33 18.12 15.44
CA GLN A 130 -18.85 16.83 15.02
C GLN A 130 -17.65 15.88 15.11
N GLU A 131 -17.81 14.75 15.82
CA GLU A 131 -16.88 13.63 15.73
C GLU A 131 -16.79 13.30 14.25
N ASP A 132 -15.72 13.83 13.60
CA ASP A 132 -15.46 13.59 12.20
C ASP A 132 -15.41 12.08 12.00
N ASN A 133 -16.31 11.57 11.19
CA ASN A 133 -16.28 10.19 10.77
C ASN A 133 -14.84 9.87 10.34
N ASN A 134 -14.21 8.91 11.00
CA ASN A 134 -12.75 8.65 10.94
C ASN A 134 -12.21 8.49 9.50
N TRP A 135 -13.06 8.09 8.55
CA TRP A 135 -12.71 7.92 7.14
C TRP A 135 -12.51 9.24 6.38
N GLY A 136 -13.16 10.34 6.77
CA GLY A 136 -13.00 11.66 6.17
C GLY A 136 -11.63 12.32 6.42
N ARG A 137 -10.82 11.76 7.31
CA ARG A 137 -9.48 12.28 7.66
C ARG A 137 -8.50 12.21 6.49
N TYR A 138 -8.64 11.23 5.60
CA TYR A 138 -7.79 11.12 4.40
C TYR A 138 -8.10 12.22 3.38
N ALA A 139 -9.37 12.56 3.19
CA ALA A 139 -9.76 13.67 2.32
C ALA A 139 -9.25 15.03 2.84
N ARG A 140 -9.34 15.27 4.15
CA ARG A 140 -8.73 16.46 4.79
C ARG A 140 -7.20 16.43 4.68
N GLY A 141 -6.59 15.25 4.83
CA GLY A 141 -5.16 15.06 4.63
C GLY A 141 -4.70 15.41 3.21
N ALA A 142 -5.49 15.07 2.19
CA ALA A 142 -5.20 15.42 0.80
C ALA A 142 -5.24 16.95 0.59
N VAL A 143 -6.25 17.63 1.11
CA VAL A 143 -6.29 19.10 1.09
C VAL A 143 -5.10 19.70 1.85
N TYR A 144 -4.77 19.18 3.05
CA TYR A 144 -3.60 19.62 3.81
C TYR A 144 -2.30 19.47 3.01
N ALA A 145 -2.11 18.34 2.33
CA ALA A 145 -0.90 18.10 1.53
C ALA A 145 -0.76 19.09 0.38
N LEU A 146 -1.86 19.36 -0.36
CA LEU A 146 -1.89 20.32 -1.44
C LEU A 146 -1.64 21.76 -0.93
N GLN A 147 -2.29 22.16 0.17
CA GLN A 147 -2.07 23.48 0.79
C GLN A 147 -0.63 23.62 1.31
N LYS A 148 -0.05 22.58 1.89
CA LYS A 148 1.33 22.58 2.39
C LYS A 148 2.37 22.76 1.28
N LYS A 149 2.00 22.37 0.06
CA LYS A 149 2.78 22.57 -1.18
C LYS A 149 2.37 23.83 -1.95
N GLU A 150 1.66 24.74 -1.27
CA GLU A 150 1.29 26.08 -1.77
C GLU A 150 0.34 26.07 -2.98
N HIS A 151 -0.39 24.96 -3.21
CA HIS A 151 -1.44 24.93 -4.22
C HIS A 151 -2.68 25.68 -3.74
N CYS A 152 -3.19 26.57 -4.58
CA CYS A 152 -4.45 27.26 -4.35
C CYS A 152 -5.60 26.38 -4.84
N LEU A 153 -6.44 25.91 -3.92
CA LEU A 153 -7.63 25.13 -4.23
C LEU A 153 -8.84 26.07 -4.31
N SER A 154 -9.43 26.19 -5.48
CA SER A 154 -10.62 27.01 -5.74
C SER A 154 -11.92 26.18 -5.77
N GLN A 155 -11.79 24.86 -5.92
CA GLN A 155 -12.91 23.94 -6.01
C GLN A 155 -12.73 22.73 -5.11
N GLY A 156 -13.81 22.35 -4.40
CA GLY A 156 -13.95 21.06 -3.76
C GLY A 156 -14.50 20.01 -4.73
N ILE A 157 -14.97 18.90 -4.16
CA ILE A 157 -15.58 17.79 -4.91
C ILE A 157 -16.86 17.30 -4.23
N ILE A 158 -17.82 16.85 -5.03
CA ILE A 158 -18.92 16.00 -4.58
C ILE A 158 -18.59 14.58 -5.02
N GLY A 159 -18.43 13.66 -4.08
CA GLY A 159 -17.91 12.32 -4.41
C GLY A 159 -18.49 11.18 -3.58
N TYR A 160 -18.40 9.98 -4.16
CA TYR A 160 -18.77 8.73 -3.54
C TYR A 160 -17.61 7.73 -3.66
N ILE A 161 -17.15 7.23 -2.50
CA ILE A 161 -16.02 6.31 -2.41
C ILE A 161 -16.48 4.90 -2.06
N ARG A 162 -15.92 3.91 -2.76
CA ARG A 162 -16.15 2.48 -2.52
C ARG A 162 -14.82 1.73 -2.60
N GLY A 163 -14.51 0.93 -1.59
CA GLY A 163 -13.45 -0.07 -1.62
C GLY A 163 -13.97 -1.39 -2.17
N SER A 164 -13.08 -2.26 -2.64
CA SER A 164 -13.42 -3.63 -3.00
C SER A 164 -13.99 -4.38 -1.79
N ASP A 165 -15.08 -5.11 -2.00
CA ASP A 165 -15.85 -5.72 -0.92
C ASP A 165 -15.02 -6.67 -0.05
N GLY A 166 -15.17 -6.53 1.27
CA GLY A 166 -14.48 -7.34 2.26
C GLY A 166 -12.98 -7.05 2.45
N LEU A 167 -12.42 -6.05 1.76
CA LEU A 167 -10.99 -5.74 1.80
C LEU A 167 -10.65 -4.50 2.64
N ASP A 168 -11.59 -3.95 3.37
CA ASP A 168 -11.36 -2.79 4.24
C ASP A 168 -10.41 -3.14 5.37
N SER A 169 -9.38 -2.32 5.54
CA SER A 169 -8.36 -2.51 6.59
C SER A 169 -7.55 -3.81 6.50
N SER A 170 -7.38 -4.35 5.32
CA SER A 170 -6.89 -5.71 5.05
C SER A 170 -5.37 -5.88 4.97
N GLY A 171 -4.57 -4.83 5.23
CA GLY A 171 -3.10 -4.90 5.07
C GLY A 171 -2.63 -4.71 3.62
N LEU A 172 -3.52 -4.28 2.72
CA LEU A 172 -3.27 -4.05 1.29
C LEU A 172 -3.04 -2.56 0.95
N SER A 173 -2.67 -1.74 1.94
CA SER A 173 -2.48 -0.28 1.82
C SER A 173 -3.74 0.47 1.40
N SER A 174 -4.87 0.08 1.97
CA SER A 174 -6.13 0.79 1.75
C SER A 174 -6.06 2.27 2.17
N SER A 175 -5.21 2.62 3.15
CA SER A 175 -4.97 4.01 3.57
C SER A 175 -4.38 4.86 2.45
N ALA A 176 -3.24 4.44 1.89
CA ALA A 176 -2.61 5.13 0.77
C ALA A 176 -3.50 5.16 -0.47
N ALA A 177 -4.22 4.04 -0.77
CA ALA A 177 -5.16 4.03 -1.89
C ALA A 177 -6.30 5.05 -1.74
N VAL A 178 -6.83 5.23 -0.52
CA VAL A 178 -7.85 6.25 -0.22
C VAL A 178 -7.25 7.66 -0.27
N GLY A 179 -6.07 7.88 0.32
CA GLY A 179 -5.36 9.16 0.29
C GLY A 179 -5.11 9.63 -1.13
N LEU A 180 -4.57 8.75 -1.97
CA LEU A 180 -4.29 9.01 -3.38
C LEU A 180 -5.57 9.21 -4.20
N ALA A 181 -6.65 8.49 -3.91
CA ALA A 181 -7.91 8.71 -4.60
C ALA A 181 -8.43 10.13 -4.39
N TYR A 182 -8.39 10.65 -3.16
CA TYR A 182 -8.78 12.03 -2.87
C TYR A 182 -7.81 13.05 -3.46
N LEU A 183 -6.50 12.77 -3.40
CA LEU A 183 -5.47 13.64 -3.94
C LEU A 183 -5.69 13.84 -5.45
N LEU A 184 -5.78 12.76 -6.22
CA LEU A 184 -5.98 12.80 -7.67
C LEU A 184 -7.32 13.46 -8.06
N ALA A 185 -8.39 13.24 -7.28
CA ALA A 185 -9.68 13.88 -7.53
C ALA A 185 -9.62 15.39 -7.32
N LEU A 186 -8.96 15.87 -6.24
CA LEU A 186 -8.80 17.28 -5.95
C LEU A 186 -7.87 17.98 -6.95
N GLU A 187 -6.79 17.32 -7.37
CA GLU A 187 -5.91 17.80 -8.45
C GLU A 187 -6.69 18.00 -9.74
N ASN A 188 -7.44 16.97 -10.14
CA ASN A 188 -8.25 17.03 -11.35
C ASN A 188 -9.32 18.13 -11.30
N ALA A 189 -10.02 18.29 -10.15
CA ALA A 189 -11.03 19.32 -9.96
C ALA A 189 -10.45 20.74 -10.05
N ASN A 190 -9.19 20.93 -9.68
CA ASN A 190 -8.48 22.21 -9.70
C ASN A 190 -7.51 22.37 -10.90
N ASN A 191 -7.55 21.47 -11.89
CA ASN A 191 -6.69 21.46 -13.08
C ASN A 191 -5.19 21.52 -12.73
N LEU A 192 -4.79 20.88 -11.64
CA LEU A 192 -3.39 20.76 -11.26
C LEU A 192 -2.73 19.63 -12.05
N THR A 193 -1.50 19.86 -12.50
CA THR A 193 -0.67 18.85 -13.17
C THR A 193 0.50 18.53 -12.26
N ILE A 194 0.39 17.41 -11.54
CA ILE A 194 1.37 16.93 -10.58
C ILE A 194 1.86 15.57 -11.06
N SER A 195 3.17 15.34 -11.03
CA SER A 195 3.74 14.08 -11.46
C SER A 195 3.47 12.96 -10.45
N PRO A 196 3.39 11.68 -10.87
CA PRO A 196 3.25 10.55 -9.95
C PRO A 196 4.33 10.50 -8.86
N THR A 197 5.56 10.91 -9.19
CA THR A 197 6.68 10.96 -8.23
C THR A 197 6.52 12.08 -7.19
N GLU A 198 5.91 13.21 -7.56
CA GLU A 198 5.56 14.25 -6.60
C GLU A 198 4.39 13.80 -5.71
N ASN A 199 3.41 13.09 -6.27
CA ASN A 199 2.27 12.56 -5.53
C ASN A 199 2.67 11.51 -4.47
N ILE A 200 3.78 10.80 -4.63
CA ILE A 200 4.37 9.99 -3.56
C ILE A 200 4.65 10.83 -2.31
N GLU A 201 5.26 12.01 -2.49
CA GLU A 201 5.54 12.90 -1.36
C GLU A 201 4.29 13.57 -0.79
N TYR A 202 3.28 13.82 -1.61
CA TYR A 202 2.01 14.39 -1.14
C TYR A 202 1.24 13.38 -0.29
N ASP A 203 1.17 12.11 -0.72
CA ASP A 203 0.56 11.07 0.09
C ASP A 203 1.36 10.80 1.39
N ARG A 204 2.70 10.88 1.34
CA ARG A 204 3.51 10.86 2.56
C ARG A 204 3.17 12.01 3.51
N LEU A 205 2.84 13.21 3.00
CA LEU A 205 2.34 14.30 3.83
C LEU A 205 0.96 14.00 4.44
N ILE A 206 0.08 13.29 3.71
CA ILE A 206 -1.20 12.82 4.25
C ILE A 206 -0.95 11.87 5.42
N GLU A 207 -0.19 10.82 5.20
CA GLU A 207 -0.01 9.75 6.19
C GLU A 207 0.89 10.18 7.35
N ASN A 208 2.07 10.72 7.08
CA ASN A 208 3.06 11.06 8.12
C ASN A 208 2.81 12.46 8.70
N GLY A 209 2.54 13.44 7.84
CA GLY A 209 2.38 14.84 8.25
C GLY A 209 1.04 15.11 8.92
N TYR A 210 -0.06 14.61 8.36
CA TYR A 210 -1.41 14.89 8.85
C TYR A 210 -1.93 13.82 9.83
N LEU A 211 -1.76 12.52 9.50
CA LEU A 211 -2.27 11.41 10.31
C LEU A 211 -1.27 10.91 11.38
N GLY A 212 0.01 11.26 11.28
CA GLY A 212 1.04 10.92 12.27
C GLY A 212 1.59 9.50 12.20
N LEU A 213 1.42 8.82 11.06
CA LEU A 213 2.05 7.53 10.80
C LEU A 213 3.55 7.74 10.48
N LYS A 214 4.39 6.72 10.68
CA LYS A 214 5.83 6.76 10.38
C LYS A 214 6.22 5.72 9.32
N ASN A 215 5.36 5.53 8.32
CA ASN A 215 5.63 4.66 7.19
C ASN A 215 6.58 5.30 6.16
N GLY A 216 7.16 4.46 5.29
CA GLY A 216 7.98 4.89 4.16
C GLY A 216 7.15 5.25 2.93
N ILE A 217 7.71 5.00 1.75
CA ILE A 217 7.11 5.38 0.47
C ILE A 217 6.68 4.19 -0.40
N LEU A 218 6.75 2.97 0.13
CA LEU A 218 6.40 1.75 -0.59
C LEU A 218 4.97 1.77 -1.14
N ASP A 219 4.01 2.10 -0.27
CA ASP A 219 2.58 1.94 -0.55
C ASP A 219 2.13 2.82 -1.71
N GLN A 220 2.35 4.11 -1.58
CA GLN A 220 2.01 5.10 -2.59
C GLN A 220 2.81 4.93 -3.88
N SER A 221 4.10 4.53 -3.78
CA SER A 221 4.91 4.23 -4.97
C SER A 221 4.34 3.06 -5.76
N ALA A 222 3.92 2.01 -5.07
CA ALA A 222 3.30 0.86 -5.72
C ALA A 222 1.99 1.24 -6.43
N ILE A 223 1.13 2.03 -5.78
CA ILE A 223 -0.15 2.45 -6.33
C ILE A 223 0.03 3.38 -7.54
N LEU A 224 1.01 4.29 -7.50
CA LEU A 224 1.21 5.30 -8.54
C LEU A 224 2.09 4.85 -9.71
N LEU A 225 3.00 3.89 -9.50
CA LEU A 225 4.05 3.56 -10.46
C LEU A 225 3.99 2.12 -10.99
N SER A 226 3.11 1.25 -10.46
CA SER A 226 2.98 -0.11 -10.97
C SER A 226 2.49 -0.12 -12.42
N SER A 227 2.80 -1.17 -13.14
CA SER A 227 2.26 -1.44 -14.47
C SER A 227 1.95 -2.91 -14.61
N TYR A 228 0.86 -3.23 -15.28
CA TYR A 228 0.42 -4.59 -15.54
C TYR A 228 1.56 -5.43 -16.16
N GLY A 229 1.75 -6.64 -15.66
CA GLY A 229 2.79 -7.55 -16.09
C GLY A 229 4.21 -7.21 -15.62
N CYS A 230 4.39 -6.18 -14.77
CA CYS A 230 5.69 -5.76 -14.25
C CYS A 230 5.81 -5.90 -12.75
N LEU A 231 7.01 -6.23 -12.28
CA LEU A 231 7.39 -6.02 -10.89
C LEU A 231 7.99 -4.62 -10.75
N LEU A 232 7.42 -3.77 -9.92
CA LEU A 232 8.03 -2.49 -9.57
C LEU A 232 9.19 -2.72 -8.61
N HIS A 233 10.36 -2.19 -8.92
CA HIS A 233 11.47 -1.97 -8.01
C HIS A 233 11.56 -0.50 -7.65
N MET A 234 11.70 -0.19 -6.36
CA MET A 234 11.95 1.16 -5.85
C MET A 234 13.14 1.15 -4.91
N ASN A 235 14.11 2.03 -5.13
CA ASN A 235 15.11 2.39 -4.13
C ASN A 235 14.56 3.55 -3.31
N CYS A 236 14.17 3.28 -2.05
CA CYS A 236 13.52 4.28 -1.22
C CYS A 236 14.45 5.40 -0.73
N LYS A 237 15.78 5.23 -0.82
CA LYS A 237 16.78 6.28 -0.51
C LYS A 237 16.89 7.30 -1.64
N THR A 238 17.07 6.83 -2.88
CA THR A 238 17.28 7.71 -4.05
C THR A 238 15.97 8.06 -4.74
N LYS A 239 14.89 7.32 -4.47
CA LYS A 239 13.58 7.38 -5.14
C LYS A 239 13.62 6.98 -6.61
N ASP A 240 14.70 6.34 -7.04
CA ASP A 240 14.77 5.73 -8.36
C ASP A 240 13.90 4.48 -8.42
N PHE A 241 13.19 4.30 -9.52
CA PHE A 241 12.35 3.12 -9.73
C PHE A 241 12.57 2.49 -11.10
N LYS A 242 12.21 1.21 -11.21
CA LYS A 242 12.24 0.45 -12.46
C LYS A 242 11.05 -0.49 -12.51
N LEU A 243 10.46 -0.63 -13.69
CA LEU A 243 9.47 -1.66 -14.01
C LEU A 243 10.19 -2.83 -14.67
N ILE A 244 10.10 -4.00 -14.06
CA ILE A 244 10.81 -5.20 -14.49
C ILE A 244 9.80 -6.19 -15.03
N ARG A 245 9.83 -6.40 -16.35
CA ARG A 245 9.01 -7.38 -17.05
C ARG A 245 9.77 -8.71 -17.13
N PRO A 246 9.14 -9.86 -16.86
CA PRO A 246 9.78 -11.15 -17.06
C PRO A 246 10.10 -11.40 -18.55
N LEU A 247 11.24 -12.01 -18.85
CA LEU A 247 11.69 -12.26 -20.22
C LEU A 247 10.68 -13.04 -21.07
N TYR A 248 9.90 -13.91 -20.46
CA TYR A 248 8.92 -14.72 -21.20
C TYR A 248 7.72 -13.91 -21.72
N MET A 249 7.43 -12.76 -21.15
CA MET A 249 6.37 -11.88 -21.66
C MET A 249 6.82 -11.09 -22.91
N GLU A 250 8.13 -11.05 -23.19
CA GLU A 250 8.69 -10.38 -24.36
C GLU A 250 8.79 -11.32 -25.57
N SER A 251 8.79 -12.64 -25.35
CA SER A 251 8.87 -13.63 -26.42
C SER A 251 7.48 -13.99 -26.94
N SER A 252 7.25 -13.86 -28.25
CA SER A 252 6.01 -14.26 -28.92
C SER A 252 5.75 -15.80 -28.85
N LEU A 253 6.69 -16.56 -28.33
CA LEU A 253 6.64 -18.00 -28.15
C LEU A 253 6.30 -18.29 -26.67
N LYS A 254 5.02 -18.47 -26.38
CA LYS A 254 4.63 -19.13 -25.12
C LYS A 254 5.22 -20.54 -25.17
N SER A 255 6.19 -20.83 -24.31
CA SER A 255 6.67 -22.19 -24.09
C SER A 255 5.56 -22.96 -23.37
N GLU A 256 5.19 -24.16 -23.84
CA GLU A 256 4.21 -25.04 -23.19
C GLU A 256 4.59 -25.42 -21.74
N THR A 257 5.84 -25.17 -21.35
CA THR A 257 6.37 -25.47 -20.01
C THR A 257 6.27 -24.30 -19.04
N GLN A 258 5.71 -23.15 -19.47
CA GLN A 258 5.71 -21.96 -18.65
C GLN A 258 4.56 -21.97 -17.66
N LYS A 259 4.89 -22.02 -16.38
CA LYS A 259 3.94 -21.92 -15.27
C LYS A 259 3.39 -20.50 -15.20
N GLU A 260 2.08 -20.35 -15.34
CA GLU A 260 1.37 -19.13 -15.00
C GLU A 260 1.17 -19.12 -13.49
N TYR A 261 1.34 -17.96 -12.87
CA TYR A 261 1.10 -17.77 -11.43
C TYR A 261 -0.11 -16.87 -11.19
N GLN A 262 -0.71 -17.03 -10.05
CA GLN A 262 -1.72 -16.13 -9.51
C GLN A 262 -1.31 -15.64 -8.12
N ILE A 263 -1.91 -14.54 -7.69
CA ILE A 263 -1.71 -13.98 -6.36
C ILE A 263 -2.84 -14.46 -5.47
N LEU A 264 -2.50 -15.22 -4.42
CA LEU A 264 -3.45 -15.65 -3.41
C LEU A 264 -3.33 -14.74 -2.20
N LEU A 265 -4.45 -14.17 -1.77
CA LEU A 265 -4.57 -13.38 -0.55
C LEU A 265 -5.41 -14.15 0.46
N ALA A 266 -4.89 -14.35 1.66
CA ALA A 266 -5.59 -15.01 2.74
C ALA A 266 -5.69 -14.08 3.96
N PHE A 267 -6.92 -13.82 4.44
CA PHE A 267 -7.21 -12.84 5.48
C PHE A 267 -7.30 -13.50 6.86
N SER A 268 -6.75 -12.83 7.86
CA SER A 268 -6.73 -13.34 9.25
C SER A 268 -8.04 -13.10 10.02
N GLY A 269 -8.92 -12.23 9.53
CA GLY A 269 -10.12 -11.81 10.27
C GLY A 269 -9.85 -10.81 11.42
N LEU A 270 -8.58 -10.48 11.71
CA LEU A 270 -8.25 -9.50 12.74
C LEU A 270 -8.65 -8.09 12.31
N LYS A 271 -9.47 -7.43 13.12
CA LYS A 271 -9.98 -6.06 12.91
C LYS A 271 -9.39 -5.12 13.96
N GLN A 272 -8.20 -4.58 13.71
CA GLN A 272 -7.57 -3.62 14.61
C GLN A 272 -6.96 -2.47 13.82
N ALA A 273 -7.15 -1.21 14.23
CA ALA A 273 -6.56 -0.06 13.53
C ALA A 273 -5.04 -0.01 13.78
N LEU A 274 -4.22 0.23 12.75
CA LEU A 274 -2.76 0.40 12.88
C LEU A 274 -2.40 1.60 13.77
N THR A 275 -3.20 2.66 13.71
CA THR A 275 -3.04 3.86 14.54
C THR A 275 -3.18 3.61 16.03
N SER A 276 -3.84 2.52 16.43
CA SER A 276 -3.98 2.11 17.83
C SER A 276 -2.90 1.13 18.31
N ASN A 277 -2.01 0.67 17.42
CA ASN A 277 -0.92 -0.24 17.77
C ASN A 277 0.44 0.49 17.71
N PRO A 278 1.05 0.81 18.87
CA PRO A 278 2.36 1.49 18.93
C PRO A 278 3.52 0.63 18.39
N GLY A 279 3.31 -0.67 18.16
CA GLY A 279 4.35 -1.62 17.76
C GLY A 279 5.07 -1.24 16.48
N TYR A 280 4.38 -0.75 15.45
CA TYR A 280 5.02 -0.36 14.20
C TYR A 280 6.00 0.81 14.39
N ASN A 281 5.56 1.91 14.99
CA ASN A 281 6.43 3.07 15.24
C ASN A 281 7.60 2.73 16.17
N HIS A 282 7.43 1.78 17.08
CA HIS A 282 8.50 1.28 17.94
C HIS A 282 9.58 0.55 17.12
N ARG A 283 9.18 -0.31 16.17
CA ARG A 283 10.13 -0.97 15.25
C ARG A 283 10.92 0.02 14.40
N VAL A 284 10.28 1.08 13.91
CA VAL A 284 10.96 2.17 13.19
C VAL A 284 12.02 2.83 14.06
N ALA A 285 11.71 3.11 15.33
CA ALA A 285 12.66 3.72 16.28
C ALA A 285 13.86 2.79 16.59
N GLU A 286 13.60 1.47 16.75
CA GLU A 286 14.68 0.47 16.91
C GLU A 286 15.61 0.42 15.69
N CYS A 287 15.09 0.49 14.48
CA CYS A 287 15.92 0.57 13.27
C CYS A 287 16.79 1.83 13.23
N GLN A 288 16.23 2.99 13.62
CA GLN A 288 16.97 4.24 13.67
C GLN A 288 18.10 4.21 14.73
N GLU A 289 17.82 3.63 15.90
CA GLU A 289 18.85 3.50 16.94
C GLU A 289 19.96 2.53 16.53
N ALA A 290 19.61 1.40 15.87
CA ALA A 290 20.60 0.50 15.30
C ALA A 290 21.50 1.22 14.27
N ALA A 291 20.89 2.00 13.36
CA ALA A 291 21.63 2.80 12.38
C ALA A 291 22.58 3.81 13.05
N LYS A 292 22.13 4.50 14.08
CA LYS A 292 22.92 5.47 14.83
C LYS A 292 24.16 4.83 15.48
N ILE A 293 24.00 3.66 16.12
CA ILE A 293 25.10 2.93 16.73
C ILE A 293 26.13 2.52 15.66
N LEU A 294 25.67 1.94 14.54
CA LEU A 294 26.55 1.50 13.46
C LEU A 294 27.29 2.65 12.77
N LEU A 295 26.59 3.78 12.53
CA LEU A 295 27.22 4.98 11.97
C LEU A 295 28.24 5.57 12.92
N ASN A 296 27.99 5.63 14.21
CA ASN A 296 28.96 6.09 15.21
C ASN A 296 30.20 5.19 15.25
N ALA A 297 30.01 3.88 15.24
CA ALA A 297 31.10 2.91 15.26
C ALA A 297 31.97 2.97 13.98
N SER A 298 31.42 3.35 12.85
CA SER A 298 32.12 3.53 11.58
C SER A 298 32.65 4.97 11.34
N GLY A 299 32.54 5.86 12.34
CA GLY A 299 33.05 7.24 12.24
C GLY A 299 32.16 8.22 11.48
N ASN A 300 30.91 7.84 11.17
CA ASN A 300 29.95 8.61 10.38
C ASN A 300 28.82 9.22 11.23
N SER A 301 29.12 9.66 12.45
CA SER A 301 28.13 10.16 13.43
C SER A 301 27.32 11.39 12.98
N HIS A 302 27.77 12.10 11.95
CA HIS A 302 27.11 13.28 11.39
C HIS A 302 26.03 12.93 10.34
N VAL A 303 25.95 11.66 9.92
CA VAL A 303 25.00 11.19 8.92
C VAL A 303 23.65 10.88 9.59
N GLU A 304 22.55 11.17 8.90
CA GLU A 304 21.21 10.86 9.37
C GLU A 304 21.05 9.36 9.66
N PRO A 305 20.52 8.97 10.84
CA PRO A 305 20.49 7.59 11.29
C PRO A 305 19.41 6.76 10.57
N HIS A 306 19.70 6.39 9.33
CA HIS A 306 18.96 5.41 8.55
C HIS A 306 19.88 4.26 8.15
N LEU A 307 19.37 3.02 8.17
CA LEU A 307 20.16 1.83 7.83
C LEU A 307 20.68 1.86 6.38
N CYS A 308 20.02 2.56 5.48
CA CYS A 308 20.53 2.77 4.11
C CYS A 308 21.80 3.64 4.02
N ASN A 309 22.17 4.30 5.10
CA ASN A 309 23.39 5.10 5.19
C ASN A 309 24.54 4.32 5.83
N VAL A 310 24.32 3.09 6.26
CA VAL A 310 25.33 2.17 6.79
C VAL A 310 25.77 1.24 5.66
N GLU A 311 27.06 1.29 5.32
CA GLU A 311 27.64 0.36 4.34
C GLU A 311 27.62 -1.08 4.86
N GLN A 312 27.52 -2.07 3.95
CA GLN A 312 27.45 -3.49 4.32
C GLN A 312 28.67 -3.93 5.14
N GLU A 313 29.85 -3.46 4.76
CA GLU A 313 31.13 -3.77 5.45
C GLU A 313 31.14 -3.19 6.86
N ALA A 314 30.59 -1.99 7.06
CA ALA A 314 30.48 -1.36 8.37
C ALA A 314 29.49 -2.13 9.26
N TYR A 315 28.37 -2.59 8.70
CA TYR A 315 27.43 -3.46 9.41
C TYR A 315 28.12 -4.75 9.87
N GLU A 316 28.78 -5.48 8.97
CA GLU A 316 29.47 -6.73 9.30
C GLU A 316 30.56 -6.54 10.38
N ALA A 317 31.30 -5.43 10.31
CA ALA A 317 32.37 -5.12 11.28
C ALA A 317 31.85 -4.76 12.68
N HIS A 318 30.65 -4.15 12.76
CA HIS A 318 30.16 -3.56 14.02
C HIS A 318 28.84 -4.15 14.54
N LYS A 319 28.23 -5.12 13.85
CA LYS A 319 26.95 -5.73 14.26
C LYS A 319 26.96 -6.34 15.66
N SER A 320 28.13 -6.79 16.15
CA SER A 320 28.30 -7.31 17.51
C SER A 320 28.14 -6.28 18.62
N GLN A 321 28.15 -4.99 18.29
CA GLN A 321 27.91 -3.89 19.23
C GLN A 321 26.42 -3.60 19.46
N LEU A 322 25.56 -4.18 18.62
CA LEU A 322 24.11 -3.99 18.73
C LEU A 322 23.53 -4.89 19.82
N GLU A 323 22.65 -4.33 20.65
CA GLU A 323 21.79 -5.12 21.53
C GLU A 323 20.88 -6.06 20.73
N THR A 324 20.40 -7.13 21.35
CA THR A 324 19.68 -8.23 20.70
C THR A 324 18.54 -7.75 19.78
N ASN A 325 17.72 -6.80 20.25
CA ASN A 325 16.59 -6.31 19.45
C ASN A 325 17.06 -5.48 18.26
N LEU A 326 18.04 -4.60 18.49
CA LEU A 326 18.61 -3.76 17.43
C LEU A 326 19.37 -4.59 16.39
N ALA A 327 20.07 -5.63 16.85
CA ALA A 327 20.76 -6.58 15.97
C ALA A 327 19.76 -7.31 15.03
N LYS A 328 18.62 -7.74 15.57
CA LYS A 328 17.55 -8.35 14.76
C LYS A 328 16.99 -7.38 13.72
N ARG A 329 16.77 -6.09 14.06
CA ARG A 329 16.28 -5.08 13.10
C ARG A 329 17.27 -4.84 11.97
N ALA A 330 18.56 -4.68 12.33
CA ALA A 330 19.61 -4.53 11.34
C ALA A 330 19.75 -5.78 10.44
N GLU A 331 19.72 -7.00 11.02
CA GLU A 331 19.75 -8.24 10.27
C GLU A 331 18.58 -8.34 9.30
N HIS A 332 17.35 -7.96 9.74
CA HIS A 332 16.21 -7.90 8.82
C HIS A 332 16.49 -6.97 7.65
N TYR A 333 16.94 -5.74 7.92
CA TYR A 333 17.18 -4.74 6.88
C TYR A 333 18.21 -5.23 5.85
N PHE A 334 19.40 -5.64 6.28
CA PHE A 334 20.47 -6.01 5.36
C PHE A 334 20.16 -7.30 4.58
N SER A 335 19.61 -8.30 5.26
CA SER A 335 19.20 -9.55 4.58
C SER A 335 18.02 -9.34 3.64
N GLU A 336 17.06 -8.47 3.99
CA GLU A 336 15.91 -8.18 3.12
C GLU A 336 16.31 -7.38 1.89
N ASN A 337 17.20 -6.41 2.05
CA ASN A 337 17.73 -5.63 0.93
C ASN A 337 18.42 -6.53 -0.10
N THR A 338 19.20 -7.50 0.37
CA THR A 338 19.83 -8.54 -0.48
C THR A 338 18.77 -9.41 -1.16
N ARG A 339 17.73 -9.87 -0.43
CA ARG A 339 16.63 -10.66 -1.00
C ARG A 339 15.89 -9.93 -2.10
N VAL A 340 15.68 -8.62 -1.96
CA VAL A 340 15.05 -7.82 -3.03
C VAL A 340 15.88 -7.91 -4.31
N LEU A 341 17.18 -7.64 -4.25
CA LEU A 341 18.04 -7.66 -5.44
C LEU A 341 18.07 -9.04 -6.12
N GLN A 342 18.19 -10.11 -5.34
CA GLN A 342 18.10 -11.49 -5.85
C GLN A 342 16.72 -11.80 -6.45
N GLY A 343 15.67 -11.28 -5.83
CA GLY A 343 14.30 -11.45 -6.31
C GLY A 343 14.03 -10.74 -7.63
N LEU A 344 14.59 -9.53 -7.84
CA LEU A 344 14.49 -8.83 -9.12
C LEU A 344 15.12 -9.64 -10.24
N GLU A 345 16.27 -10.28 -9.98
CA GLU A 345 16.95 -11.14 -10.95
C GLU A 345 16.13 -12.41 -11.24
N ALA A 346 15.62 -13.08 -10.17
CA ALA A 346 14.79 -14.27 -10.33
C ALA A 346 13.51 -13.96 -11.13
N TRP A 347 12.85 -12.83 -10.82
CA TRP A 347 11.67 -12.36 -11.54
C TRP A 347 11.98 -12.07 -13.02
N ALA A 348 13.00 -11.26 -13.30
CA ALA A 348 13.42 -10.92 -14.66
C ALA A 348 13.70 -12.16 -15.51
N SER A 349 14.31 -13.19 -14.90
CA SER A 349 14.66 -14.46 -15.54
C SER A 349 13.50 -15.46 -15.62
N GLY A 350 12.31 -15.13 -15.07
CA GLY A 350 11.16 -16.04 -15.02
C GLY A 350 11.31 -17.22 -14.06
N ARG A 351 12.27 -17.19 -13.12
CA ARG A 351 12.51 -18.23 -12.11
C ARG A 351 11.56 -18.07 -10.94
N LEU A 352 10.26 -18.35 -11.15
CA LEU A 352 9.20 -18.11 -10.15
C LEU A 352 9.37 -18.93 -8.87
N GLU A 353 9.91 -20.13 -8.93
CA GLU A 353 10.18 -20.97 -7.75
C GLU A 353 11.26 -20.33 -6.85
N ASP A 354 12.34 -19.78 -7.45
CA ASP A 354 13.38 -19.09 -6.70
C ASP A 354 12.86 -17.76 -6.11
N PHE A 355 12.04 -17.03 -6.87
CA PHE A 355 11.35 -15.84 -6.38
C PHE A 355 10.44 -16.19 -5.18
N GLY A 356 9.69 -17.28 -5.26
CA GLY A 356 8.84 -17.79 -4.19
C GLY A 356 9.63 -18.14 -2.92
N LYS A 357 10.78 -18.84 -3.04
CA LYS A 357 11.66 -19.14 -1.91
C LYS A 357 12.14 -17.87 -1.19
N LEU A 358 12.48 -16.82 -1.96
CA LEU A 358 12.88 -15.54 -1.39
C LEU A 358 11.71 -14.85 -0.65
N ILE A 359 10.48 -14.94 -1.18
CA ILE A 359 9.28 -14.44 -0.51
C ILE A 359 9.05 -15.16 0.82
N ALA A 360 9.18 -16.50 0.85
CA ALA A 360 9.05 -17.28 2.07
C ALA A 360 10.13 -16.93 3.11
N ALA A 361 11.37 -16.75 2.68
CA ALA A 361 12.47 -16.31 3.53
C ALA A 361 12.25 -14.88 4.09
N SER A 362 11.69 -13.97 3.29
CA SER A 362 11.26 -12.65 3.71
C SER A 362 10.17 -12.71 4.79
N GLY A 363 9.15 -13.55 4.60
CA GLY A 363 8.12 -13.81 5.60
C GLY A 363 8.70 -14.32 6.92
N ARG A 364 9.63 -15.28 6.84
CA ARG A 364 10.33 -15.80 8.02
C ARG A 364 11.14 -14.73 8.75
N SER A 365 11.87 -13.90 8.01
CA SER A 365 12.65 -12.78 8.59
C SER A 365 11.75 -11.72 9.24
N SER A 366 10.56 -11.46 8.68
CA SER A 366 9.56 -10.58 9.29
C SER A 366 9.11 -11.10 10.66
N ILE A 367 8.95 -12.43 10.82
CA ILE A 367 8.58 -13.06 12.10
C ILE A 367 9.75 -13.04 13.09
N VAL A 368 10.93 -13.51 12.67
CA VAL A 368 12.06 -13.78 13.57
C VAL A 368 12.89 -12.55 13.87
N ASN A 369 13.15 -11.73 12.84
CA ASN A 369 14.07 -10.60 12.94
C ASN A 369 13.33 -9.27 13.09
N TYR A 370 12.26 -9.02 12.33
CA TYR A 370 11.48 -7.80 12.51
C TYR A 370 10.48 -7.91 13.68
N GLU A 371 10.19 -9.13 14.12
CA GLU A 371 9.28 -9.48 15.22
C GLU A 371 7.90 -8.81 15.04
N CYS A 372 7.37 -8.88 13.83
CA CYS A 372 5.96 -8.63 13.53
C CYS A 372 5.26 -9.95 13.22
N GLY A 373 3.94 -9.91 13.21
CA GLY A 373 3.11 -11.09 13.03
C GLY A 373 2.28 -11.36 14.29
N ALA A 374 0.97 -11.12 14.18
CA ALA A 374 0.02 -11.66 15.14
C ALA A 374 -0.09 -13.17 14.94
N GLU A 375 -0.36 -13.91 16.02
CA GLU A 375 -0.45 -15.40 15.97
C GLU A 375 -1.33 -15.91 14.82
N PRO A 376 -2.56 -15.39 14.57
CA PRO A 376 -3.36 -15.85 13.44
C PRO A 376 -2.71 -15.62 12.07
N LEU A 377 -1.90 -14.57 11.89
CA LEU A 377 -1.16 -14.33 10.65
C LEU A 377 0.02 -15.27 10.50
N ILE A 378 0.72 -15.59 11.59
CA ILE A 378 1.84 -16.58 11.58
C ILE A 378 1.31 -17.94 11.17
N GLN A 379 0.20 -18.38 11.79
CA GLN A 379 -0.45 -19.64 11.43
C GLN A 379 -0.91 -19.67 9.97
N LEU A 380 -1.48 -18.57 9.49
CA LEU A 380 -1.91 -18.43 8.10
C LEU A 380 -0.72 -18.50 7.13
N TYR A 381 0.41 -17.86 7.46
CA TYR A 381 1.65 -17.97 6.71
C TYR A 381 2.16 -19.42 6.63
N GLU A 382 2.15 -20.13 7.75
CA GLU A 382 2.58 -21.53 7.80
C GLU A 382 1.63 -22.48 7.03
N ILE A 383 0.33 -22.20 7.03
CA ILE A 383 -0.67 -22.92 6.22
C ILE A 383 -0.40 -22.68 4.74
N LEU A 384 -0.18 -21.43 4.33
CA LEU A 384 0.10 -21.08 2.93
C LEU A 384 1.34 -21.77 2.38
N LEU A 385 2.41 -21.89 3.17
CA LEU A 385 3.64 -22.59 2.74
C LEU A 385 3.44 -24.10 2.50
N ARG A 386 2.35 -24.68 3.02
CA ARG A 386 1.99 -26.09 2.83
C ARG A 386 0.91 -26.31 1.78
N ALA A 387 0.31 -25.22 1.29
CA ALA A 387 -0.78 -25.28 0.33
C ALA A 387 -0.29 -25.74 -1.05
N PRO A 388 -1.09 -26.54 -1.78
CA PRO A 388 -0.72 -27.04 -3.10
C PRO A 388 -0.35 -25.90 -4.06
N GLY A 389 0.72 -26.06 -4.81
CA GLY A 389 1.17 -25.12 -5.84
C GLY A 389 1.69 -23.78 -5.33
N VAL A 390 1.74 -23.52 -4.03
CA VAL A 390 2.29 -22.30 -3.47
C VAL A 390 3.82 -22.31 -3.55
N CYS A 391 4.38 -21.32 -4.25
CA CYS A 391 5.82 -21.16 -4.42
C CYS A 391 6.45 -20.43 -3.23
N GLY A 392 5.69 -19.54 -2.58
CA GLY A 392 6.14 -18.78 -1.42
C GLY A 392 5.05 -17.86 -0.89
N ALA A 393 5.14 -17.50 0.39
CA ALA A 393 4.16 -16.69 1.09
C ALA A 393 4.82 -15.75 2.10
N ARG A 394 4.11 -14.68 2.47
CA ARG A 394 4.47 -13.74 3.54
C ARG A 394 3.30 -12.88 3.98
N PHE A 395 3.47 -12.08 5.04
CA PHE A 395 2.49 -11.04 5.40
C PHE A 395 2.41 -9.95 4.35
N SER A 396 1.22 -9.38 4.18
CA SER A 396 1.02 -8.13 3.46
C SER A 396 0.86 -6.97 4.46
N GLY A 397 1.55 -5.84 4.21
CA GLY A 397 1.55 -4.68 5.10
C GLY A 397 2.35 -4.89 6.39
N ALA A 398 1.93 -4.24 7.49
CA ALA A 398 2.69 -4.17 8.75
C ALA A 398 2.78 -5.48 9.55
N GLY A 399 2.02 -6.52 9.21
CA GLY A 399 2.08 -7.83 9.87
C GLY A 399 1.34 -7.94 11.22
N PHE A 400 0.70 -6.88 11.72
CA PHE A 400 -0.04 -6.92 12.98
C PHE A 400 -1.52 -7.27 12.81
N ARG A 401 -2.03 -7.23 11.57
CA ARG A 401 -3.39 -7.55 11.12
C ARG A 401 -3.43 -7.70 9.60
N GLY A 402 -4.59 -8.04 9.07
CA GLY A 402 -4.84 -8.06 7.62
C GLY A 402 -4.62 -9.43 7.02
N CYS A 403 -3.80 -9.54 6.00
CA CYS A 403 -3.66 -10.77 5.22
C CYS A 403 -2.20 -11.21 5.03
N CYS A 404 -2.06 -12.45 4.60
CA CYS A 404 -0.87 -12.97 3.95
C CYS A 404 -1.08 -12.97 2.44
N LEU A 405 -0.01 -12.77 1.68
CA LEU A 405 0.06 -12.99 0.24
C LEU A 405 0.84 -14.25 -0.07
N ALA A 406 0.48 -14.92 -1.15
CA ALA A 406 1.24 -16.03 -1.70
C ALA A 406 1.24 -15.98 -3.23
N PHE A 407 2.31 -16.49 -3.82
CA PHE A 407 2.36 -16.79 -5.25
C PHE A 407 2.07 -18.27 -5.44
N VAL A 408 1.08 -18.59 -6.26
CA VAL A 408 0.58 -19.94 -6.48
C VAL A 408 0.55 -20.26 -7.98
N ASP A 409 0.93 -21.48 -8.35
CA ASP A 409 0.76 -22.00 -9.70
C ASP A 409 -0.73 -21.96 -10.07
N ALA A 410 -1.09 -21.35 -11.20
CA ALA A 410 -2.46 -21.16 -11.61
C ALA A 410 -3.27 -22.47 -11.68
N ASN A 411 -2.64 -23.59 -11.99
CA ASN A 411 -3.27 -24.91 -12.04
C ASN A 411 -3.72 -25.43 -10.66
N TYR A 412 -3.12 -24.95 -9.58
CA TYR A 412 -3.40 -25.35 -8.20
C TYR A 412 -4.17 -24.27 -7.41
N ALA A 413 -4.47 -23.13 -8.01
CA ALA A 413 -5.03 -21.98 -7.29
C ALA A 413 -6.34 -22.32 -6.55
N ALA A 414 -7.27 -23.00 -7.19
CA ALA A 414 -8.53 -23.41 -6.58
C ALA A 414 -8.32 -24.40 -5.43
N GLU A 415 -7.44 -25.39 -5.59
CA GLU A 415 -7.10 -26.36 -4.55
C GLU A 415 -6.41 -25.69 -3.35
N ALA A 416 -5.50 -24.74 -3.62
CA ALA A 416 -4.83 -23.94 -2.58
C ALA A 416 -5.83 -23.12 -1.76
N VAL A 417 -6.81 -22.46 -2.40
CA VAL A 417 -7.87 -21.71 -1.73
C VAL A 417 -8.65 -22.59 -0.76
N GLU A 418 -9.13 -23.75 -1.21
CA GLU A 418 -9.89 -24.68 -0.38
C GLU A 418 -9.04 -25.26 0.76
N PHE A 419 -7.78 -25.59 0.48
CA PHE A 419 -6.84 -26.05 1.50
C PHE A 419 -6.65 -24.99 2.60
N VAL A 420 -6.38 -23.74 2.23
CA VAL A 420 -6.14 -22.65 3.18
C VAL A 420 -7.39 -22.38 4.02
N ARG A 421 -8.58 -22.32 3.42
CA ARG A 421 -9.85 -22.15 4.15
C ARG A 421 -10.06 -23.24 5.19
N LYS A 422 -9.88 -24.51 4.78
CA LYS A 422 -10.07 -25.68 5.64
C LYS A 422 -9.07 -25.71 6.79
N GLU A 423 -7.80 -25.48 6.51
CA GLU A 423 -6.76 -25.55 7.55
C GLU A 423 -6.84 -24.34 8.51
N TYR A 424 -7.18 -23.15 8.01
CA TYR A 424 -7.33 -21.97 8.87
C TYR A 424 -8.55 -22.09 9.80
N MET A 425 -9.66 -22.66 9.32
CA MET A 425 -10.83 -22.94 10.15
C MET A 425 -10.51 -23.87 11.34
N LYS A 426 -9.54 -24.80 11.19
CA LYS A 426 -9.14 -25.72 12.26
C LYS A 426 -8.37 -25.01 13.39
N VAL A 427 -7.52 -24.03 13.03
CA VAL A 427 -6.63 -23.35 13.99
C VAL A 427 -7.22 -22.05 14.53
N GLN A 428 -8.10 -21.40 13.76
CA GLN A 428 -8.74 -20.12 14.11
C GLN A 428 -10.25 -20.15 13.82
N PRO A 429 -11.03 -21.06 14.45
CA PRO A 429 -12.45 -21.24 14.11
C PRO A 429 -13.30 -19.98 14.35
N GLU A 430 -13.02 -19.23 15.43
CA GLU A 430 -13.78 -18.01 15.76
C GLU A 430 -13.53 -16.88 14.77
N LEU A 431 -12.28 -16.65 14.36
CA LEU A 431 -11.94 -15.64 13.36
C LEU A 431 -12.45 -16.04 11.98
N ALA A 432 -12.31 -17.31 11.61
CA ALA A 432 -12.78 -17.82 10.32
C ALA A 432 -14.31 -17.71 10.21
N ALA A 433 -15.07 -17.99 11.27
CA ALA A 433 -16.53 -17.88 11.29
C ALA A 433 -17.06 -16.44 11.16
N GLN A 434 -16.23 -15.43 11.48
CA GLN A 434 -16.60 -14.00 11.35
C GLN A 434 -16.36 -13.43 9.95
N MET A 435 -15.63 -14.16 9.11
CA MET A 435 -15.31 -13.72 7.75
C MET A 435 -16.34 -14.25 6.75
N ASN A 436 -16.57 -13.49 5.67
CA ASN A 436 -17.28 -14.02 4.53
C ASN A 436 -16.38 -15.10 3.86
N PRO A 437 -16.85 -16.35 3.73
CA PRO A 437 -16.06 -17.44 3.13
C PRO A 437 -15.54 -17.12 1.73
N GLU A 438 -16.28 -16.37 0.93
CA GLU A 438 -15.87 -16.02 -0.43
C GLU A 438 -14.71 -15.02 -0.48
N THR A 439 -14.63 -14.14 0.52
CA THR A 439 -13.56 -13.11 0.59
C THR A 439 -12.44 -13.44 1.57
N ALA A 440 -12.59 -14.49 2.39
CA ALA A 440 -11.58 -14.91 3.36
C ALA A 440 -10.26 -15.37 2.69
N VAL A 441 -10.35 -15.98 1.52
CA VAL A 441 -9.22 -16.35 0.67
C VAL A 441 -9.56 -16.03 -0.77
N LEU A 442 -8.78 -15.14 -1.40
CA LEU A 442 -9.03 -14.62 -2.74
C LEU A 442 -7.88 -14.91 -3.68
N ILE A 443 -8.21 -15.16 -4.92
CA ILE A 443 -7.28 -15.08 -6.04
C ILE A 443 -7.37 -13.69 -6.64
N CYS A 444 -6.21 -13.07 -6.84
CA CYS A 444 -6.08 -11.77 -7.49
C CYS A 444 -5.10 -11.86 -8.67
N GLU A 445 -5.25 -10.91 -9.56
CA GLU A 445 -4.35 -10.68 -10.69
C GLU A 445 -3.56 -9.41 -10.45
N GLN A 446 -2.52 -9.19 -11.23
CA GLN A 446 -1.85 -7.90 -11.26
C GLN A 446 -2.82 -6.82 -11.75
N GLY A 447 -2.69 -5.62 -11.18
CA GLY A 447 -3.39 -4.41 -11.61
C GLY A 447 -2.44 -3.42 -12.29
N ASP A 448 -3.00 -2.32 -12.75
CA ASP A 448 -2.25 -1.17 -13.27
C ASP A 448 -2.18 -0.06 -12.21
N CYS A 449 -1.46 1.03 -12.48
CA CYS A 449 -1.33 2.16 -11.56
C CYS A 449 -2.64 2.95 -11.39
N ALA A 450 -2.67 3.81 -10.37
CA ALA A 450 -3.80 4.72 -10.15
C ALA A 450 -3.97 5.70 -11.33
N HIS A 451 -5.22 5.90 -11.75
CA HIS A 451 -5.58 6.78 -12.88
C HIS A 451 -7.02 7.27 -12.77
N ILE A 452 -7.39 8.21 -13.64
CA ILE A 452 -8.75 8.77 -13.73
C ILE A 452 -9.36 8.37 -15.07
N ILE A 453 -10.63 7.93 -15.03
CA ILE A 453 -11.46 7.58 -16.19
C ILE A 453 -12.73 8.41 -16.20
#